data_739f9f5923379a088fb954f970dc5f45
#
_entry.id   739f9f5923379a088fb954f970dc5f45
#
_cell.length_a   1.000
_cell.length_b   1.000
_cell.length_c   1.000
_cell.angle_alpha   90.00
_cell.angle_beta   90.00
_cell.angle_gamma   90.00
#
_symmetry.space_group_name_H-M   'P 1'
#
loop_
_entity.id
_entity.type
_entity.pdbx_description
1 polymer ?
#
loop_
_entity_poly.entity_id
_entity_poly.type
_entity_poly.pdbx_seq_one_letter_code
_entity_poly.pdbx_strand_id
1 'polypeptide(L)'
;LHKRYEAHCHRLLAVCIAAIYGLSGFLIVNQVNPNFLDNIILLPLLLIGVEKILDGKVSIKYTLVLALMFVVQFYTAYMACIFVIFYSFYYILAQKSAFLFKAKQLLRLLIYSLLGIGLSAIWLLPVFYSLLDTKAAGGEVDPWAFTFLYNPIRLLIKFFPGAASGEEWGDFNALPNFYVGVLGFIGLFNFFFTKRIALRKKISGFLLLIFLVLAFSNAAAIRFWHMGQMPVGFYYRNAWLLSPVFLILTYQALQKVKSWSRLQMIATFVLALLANVYVY
;
A
#
# COMPACT_ATOMS: atom_id res chain seq x y z
N LEU A 1 22.44 5.96 28.78
CA LEU A 1 21.37 5.00 29.09
C LEU A 1 20.08 5.35 28.34
N HIS A 2 19.56 6.58 28.43
CA HIS A 2 18.30 7.01 27.80
C HIS A 2 18.30 6.84 26.26
N LYS A 3 19.37 7.27 25.56
CA LYS A 3 19.50 7.11 24.10
C LYS A 3 19.54 5.63 23.67
N ARG A 4 20.18 4.76 24.47
CA ARG A 4 20.22 3.31 24.20
C ARG A 4 18.86 2.67 24.40
N TYR A 5 18.13 3.08 25.43
CA TYR A 5 16.76 2.61 25.69
C TYR A 5 15.81 3.04 24.57
N GLU A 6 15.85 4.29 24.13
CA GLU A 6 15.02 4.77 23.02
C GLU A 6 15.34 4.04 21.71
N ALA A 7 16.60 3.79 21.40
CA ALA A 7 17.00 3.02 20.22
C ALA A 7 16.51 1.57 20.29
N HIS A 8 16.54 0.96 21.49
CA HIS A 8 16.01 -0.39 21.70
C HIS A 8 14.48 -0.45 21.54
N CYS A 9 13.77 0.51 22.10
CA CYS A 9 12.32 0.64 21.96
C CYS A 9 11.90 0.83 20.49
N HIS A 10 12.64 1.62 19.71
CA HIS A 10 12.38 1.79 18.28
C HIS A 10 12.65 0.51 17.48
N ARG A 11 13.65 -0.28 17.84
CA ARG A 11 13.93 -1.57 17.21
C ARG A 11 12.82 -2.58 17.50
N LEU A 12 12.38 -2.69 18.75
CA LEU A 12 11.28 -3.58 19.12
C LEU A 12 10.00 -3.20 18.39
N LEU A 13 9.66 -1.89 18.35
CA LEU A 13 8.52 -1.41 17.58
C LEU A 13 8.62 -1.78 16.10
N ALA A 14 9.79 -1.65 15.49
CA ALA A 14 10.00 -2.03 14.10
C ALA A 14 9.78 -3.54 13.87
N VAL A 15 10.26 -4.38 14.78
CA VAL A 15 10.02 -5.83 14.74
C VAL A 15 8.53 -6.16 14.86
N CYS A 16 7.81 -5.52 15.80
CA CYS A 16 6.37 -5.71 15.93
C CYS A 16 5.62 -5.30 14.65
N ILE A 17 5.96 -4.16 14.05
CA ILE A 17 5.35 -3.70 12.80
C ILE A 17 5.65 -4.66 11.64
N ALA A 18 6.87 -5.19 11.56
CA ALA A 18 7.25 -6.19 10.56
C ALA A 18 6.47 -7.51 10.75
N ALA A 19 6.29 -7.95 11.99
CA ALA A 19 5.47 -9.13 12.29
C ALA A 19 4.00 -8.93 11.89
N ILE A 20 3.42 -7.75 12.17
CA ILE A 20 2.04 -7.42 11.74
C ILE A 20 1.95 -7.40 10.21
N TYR A 21 3.00 -6.93 9.51
CA TYR A 21 3.02 -7.00 8.04
C TYR A 21 2.95 -8.44 7.54
N GLY A 22 3.77 -9.32 8.09
CA GLY A 22 3.78 -10.75 7.76
C GLY A 22 2.49 -11.50 8.14
N LEU A 23 1.72 -10.96 9.07
CA LEU A 23 0.43 -11.50 9.51
C LEU A 23 -0.76 -10.65 9.02
N SER A 24 -0.57 -9.84 7.98
CA SER A 24 -1.65 -9.01 7.44
C SER A 24 -2.77 -9.86 6.84
N GLY A 25 -4.00 -9.36 6.89
CA GLY A 25 -5.18 -10.07 6.43
C GLY A 25 -5.08 -10.53 4.98
N PHE A 26 -4.44 -9.73 4.11
CA PHE A 26 -4.21 -10.16 2.73
C PHE A 26 -3.33 -11.40 2.64
N LEU A 27 -2.21 -11.44 3.38
CA LEU A 27 -1.29 -12.58 3.39
C LEU A 27 -1.97 -13.84 3.93
N ILE A 28 -2.73 -13.71 5.04
CA ILE A 28 -3.41 -14.84 5.65
C ILE A 28 -4.48 -15.41 4.73
N VAL A 29 -5.32 -14.57 4.14
CA VAL A 29 -6.42 -15.03 3.25
C VAL A 29 -5.88 -15.61 1.95
N ASN A 30 -4.80 -15.06 1.39
CA ASN A 30 -4.24 -15.48 0.10
C ASN A 30 -3.12 -16.53 0.22
N GLN A 31 -2.86 -17.11 1.40
CA GLN A 31 -1.82 -18.14 1.58
C GLN A 31 -2.04 -19.40 0.70
N VAL A 32 -3.27 -19.66 0.29
CA VAL A 32 -3.60 -20.76 -0.65
C VAL A 32 -3.20 -20.46 -2.10
N ASN A 33 -2.87 -19.21 -2.40
CA ASN A 33 -2.43 -18.74 -3.71
C ASN A 33 -1.06 -18.06 -3.61
N PRO A 34 0.03 -18.84 -3.50
CA PRO A 34 1.38 -18.30 -3.26
C PRO A 34 1.82 -17.31 -4.34
N ASN A 35 1.31 -17.44 -5.57
CA ASN A 35 1.63 -16.52 -6.68
C ASN A 35 1.33 -15.04 -6.39
N PHE A 36 0.42 -14.74 -5.45
CA PHE A 36 0.15 -13.37 -5.04
C PHE A 36 1.07 -12.87 -3.92
N LEU A 37 1.83 -13.77 -3.28
CA LEU A 37 2.59 -13.44 -2.07
C LEU A 37 4.02 -12.98 -2.35
N ASP A 38 4.63 -13.46 -3.44
CA ASP A 38 6.05 -13.24 -3.72
C ASP A 38 6.41 -11.75 -3.79
N ASN A 39 5.64 -10.97 -4.54
CA ASN A 39 5.89 -9.53 -4.68
C ASN A 39 5.58 -8.74 -3.40
N ILE A 40 4.75 -9.28 -2.51
CA ILE A 40 4.48 -8.67 -1.20
C ILE A 40 5.74 -8.74 -0.33
N ILE A 41 6.45 -9.88 -0.36
CA ILE A 41 7.73 -10.08 0.37
C ILE A 41 8.79 -9.11 -0.17
N LEU A 42 8.82 -8.85 -1.48
CA LEU A 42 9.79 -7.98 -2.12
C LEU A 42 9.48 -6.48 -1.96
N LEU A 43 8.22 -6.11 -1.69
CA LEU A 43 7.80 -4.71 -1.60
C LEU A 43 8.57 -3.87 -0.58
N PRO A 44 8.82 -4.30 0.66
CA PRO A 44 9.61 -3.52 1.60
C PRO A 44 11.02 -3.20 1.08
N LEU A 45 11.66 -4.14 0.38
CA LEU A 45 12.97 -3.92 -0.23
C LEU A 45 12.91 -2.91 -1.38
N LEU A 46 11.84 -2.98 -2.19
CA LEU A 46 11.56 -2.01 -3.24
C LEU A 46 11.41 -0.61 -2.65
N LEU A 47 10.59 -0.43 -1.61
CA LEU A 47 10.34 0.87 -0.97
C LEU A 47 11.61 1.47 -0.34
N ILE A 48 12.45 0.66 0.30
CA ILE A 48 13.76 1.12 0.79
C ILE A 48 14.61 1.66 -0.37
N GLY A 49 14.54 1.01 -1.52
CA GLY A 49 15.23 1.46 -2.73
C GLY A 49 14.68 2.79 -3.26
N VAL A 50 13.34 2.93 -3.32
CA VAL A 50 12.65 4.17 -3.69
C VAL A 50 13.08 5.33 -2.79
N GLU A 51 13.00 5.16 -1.48
CA GLU A 51 13.37 6.22 -0.52
C GLU A 51 14.84 6.64 -0.68
N LYS A 52 15.76 5.68 -0.87
CA LYS A 52 17.17 5.98 -1.12
C LYS A 52 17.38 6.83 -2.37
N ILE A 53 16.69 6.50 -3.47
CA ILE A 53 16.79 7.28 -4.72
C ILE A 53 16.21 8.67 -4.51
N LEU A 54 15.06 8.78 -3.86
CA LEU A 54 14.41 10.07 -3.58
C LEU A 54 15.21 10.94 -2.60
N ASP A 55 16.03 10.34 -1.74
CA ASP A 55 17.02 11.03 -0.90
C ASP A 55 18.32 11.41 -1.65
N GLY A 56 18.38 11.17 -2.96
CA GLY A 56 19.55 11.50 -3.79
C GLY A 56 20.66 10.45 -3.81
N LYS A 57 20.45 9.30 -3.19
CA LYS A 57 21.42 8.20 -3.13
C LYS A 57 21.26 7.27 -4.34
N VAL A 58 22.30 6.52 -4.67
CA VAL A 58 22.26 5.45 -5.68
C VAL A 58 21.65 4.20 -5.06
N SER A 59 20.78 3.50 -5.77
CA SER A 59 20.19 2.24 -5.32
C SER A 59 20.02 1.26 -6.48
N ILE A 60 21.09 0.60 -6.88
CA ILE A 60 21.04 -0.51 -7.84
C ILE A 60 20.12 -1.64 -7.32
N LYS A 61 20.06 -1.83 -6.00
CA LYS A 61 19.16 -2.81 -5.38
C LYS A 61 17.70 -2.59 -5.76
N TYR A 62 17.26 -1.33 -5.94
CA TYR A 62 15.91 -1.02 -6.42
C TYR A 62 15.66 -1.65 -7.79
N THR A 63 16.55 -1.41 -8.75
CA THR A 63 16.48 -1.95 -10.11
C THR A 63 16.42 -3.48 -10.12
N LEU A 64 17.30 -4.13 -9.34
CA LEU A 64 17.35 -5.59 -9.26
C LEU A 64 16.09 -6.18 -8.61
N VAL A 65 15.60 -5.57 -7.52
CA VAL A 65 14.35 -6.01 -6.87
C VAL A 65 13.16 -5.82 -7.81
N LEU A 66 13.08 -4.69 -8.50
CA LEU A 66 12.00 -4.46 -9.47
C LEU A 66 12.05 -5.47 -10.64
N ALA A 67 13.23 -5.74 -11.18
CA ALA A 67 13.41 -6.75 -12.22
C ALA A 67 12.97 -8.14 -11.71
N LEU A 68 13.37 -8.52 -10.50
CA LEU A 68 12.97 -9.77 -9.88
C LEU A 68 11.45 -9.85 -9.71
N MET A 69 10.80 -8.77 -9.26
CA MET A 69 9.34 -8.72 -9.14
C MET A 69 8.62 -9.01 -10.47
N PHE A 70 9.13 -8.47 -11.57
CA PHE A 70 8.57 -8.73 -12.90
C PHE A 70 8.80 -10.17 -13.37
N VAL A 71 9.94 -10.77 -13.04
CA VAL A 71 10.23 -12.17 -13.37
C VAL A 71 9.35 -13.13 -12.58
N VAL A 72 9.15 -12.86 -11.30
CA VAL A 72 8.37 -13.73 -10.40
C VAL A 72 6.87 -13.63 -10.71
N GLN A 73 6.32 -12.41 -10.79
CA GLN A 73 4.91 -12.20 -11.06
C GLN A 73 4.70 -10.80 -11.67
N PHE A 74 4.65 -10.73 -13.00
CA PHE A 74 4.57 -9.46 -13.74
C PHE A 74 3.34 -8.63 -13.38
N TYR A 75 2.21 -9.28 -13.11
CA TYR A 75 0.94 -8.60 -12.88
C TYR A 75 0.93 -7.82 -11.55
N THR A 76 1.40 -8.43 -10.47
CA THR A 76 1.53 -7.73 -9.19
C THR A 76 2.71 -6.75 -9.19
N ALA A 77 3.75 -6.98 -10.01
CA ALA A 77 4.83 -6.02 -10.24
C ALA A 77 4.32 -4.75 -10.95
N TYR A 78 3.41 -4.87 -11.93
CA TYR A 78 2.72 -3.74 -12.53
C TYR A 78 1.98 -2.91 -11.47
N MET A 79 1.23 -3.55 -10.59
CA MET A 79 0.56 -2.87 -9.47
C MET A 79 1.56 -2.17 -8.54
N ALA A 80 2.69 -2.82 -8.24
CA ALA A 80 3.76 -2.20 -7.46
C ALA A 80 4.35 -0.96 -8.15
N CYS A 81 4.50 -0.95 -9.47
CA CYS A 81 4.95 0.23 -10.23
C CYS A 81 3.98 1.41 -10.08
N ILE A 82 2.67 1.17 -10.23
CA ILE A 82 1.66 2.21 -9.98
C ILE A 82 1.78 2.73 -8.55
N PHE A 83 1.87 1.83 -7.59
CA PHE A 83 2.02 2.19 -6.17
C PHE A 83 3.28 3.02 -5.92
N VAL A 84 4.42 2.66 -6.50
CA VAL A 84 5.69 3.40 -6.38
C VAL A 84 5.56 4.84 -6.86
N ILE A 85 4.79 5.10 -7.93
CA ILE A 85 4.53 6.47 -8.40
C ILE A 85 3.84 7.28 -7.30
N PHE A 86 2.73 6.79 -6.74
CA PHE A 86 1.97 7.52 -5.72
C PHE A 86 2.69 7.57 -4.38
N TYR A 87 3.40 6.52 -4.01
CA TYR A 87 4.27 6.51 -2.83
C TYR A 87 5.41 7.54 -2.95
N SER A 88 5.96 7.70 -4.14
CA SER A 88 7.00 8.69 -4.41
C SER A 88 6.48 10.13 -4.24
N PHE A 89 5.26 10.41 -4.70
CA PHE A 89 4.60 11.68 -4.44
C PHE A 89 4.38 11.91 -2.94
N TYR A 90 3.86 10.90 -2.23
CA TYR A 90 3.73 10.95 -0.77
C TYR A 90 5.06 11.31 -0.10
N TYR A 91 6.13 10.59 -0.44
CA TYR A 91 7.45 10.75 0.19
C TYR A 91 8.03 12.14 -0.08
N ILE A 92 7.98 12.60 -1.32
CA ILE A 92 8.50 13.90 -1.75
C ILE A 92 7.69 15.07 -1.16
N LEU A 93 6.36 14.98 -1.13
CA LEU A 93 5.51 16.02 -0.56
C LEU A 93 5.70 16.14 0.95
N ALA A 94 6.02 15.03 1.61
CA ALA A 94 6.33 15.02 3.04
C ALA A 94 7.64 15.74 3.40
N GLN A 95 8.57 15.93 2.44
CA GLN A 95 9.90 16.52 2.65
C GLN A 95 9.96 18.03 2.39
N LYS A 96 10.87 18.72 3.10
CA LYS A 96 11.22 20.15 2.89
C LYS A 96 12.39 20.26 1.92
N SER A 97 12.24 19.92 0.67
CA SER A 97 13.29 20.04 -0.32
C SER A 97 12.88 20.93 -1.50
N ALA A 98 13.86 21.49 -2.22
CA ALA A 98 13.62 22.33 -3.38
C ALA A 98 12.93 21.56 -4.52
N PHE A 99 12.09 22.22 -5.30
CA PHE A 99 11.34 21.62 -6.40
C PHE A 99 12.26 20.95 -7.43
N LEU A 100 13.31 21.64 -7.86
CA LEU A 100 14.29 21.09 -8.83
C LEU A 100 14.97 19.82 -8.33
N PHE A 101 15.31 19.76 -7.03
CA PHE A 101 15.84 18.55 -6.43
C PHE A 101 14.85 17.40 -6.53
N LYS A 102 13.58 17.64 -6.20
CA LYS A 102 12.51 16.65 -6.26
C LYS A 102 12.31 16.13 -7.68
N ALA A 103 12.24 17.01 -8.67
CA ALA A 103 12.08 16.65 -10.07
C ALA A 103 13.25 15.78 -10.58
N LYS A 104 14.50 16.14 -10.21
CA LYS A 104 15.68 15.33 -10.53
C LYS A 104 15.62 13.93 -9.92
N GLN A 105 15.16 13.79 -8.68
CA GLN A 105 15.07 12.47 -8.05
C GLN A 105 13.95 11.61 -8.66
N LEU A 106 12.82 12.20 -9.04
CA LEU A 106 11.77 11.49 -9.78
C LEU A 106 12.26 10.99 -11.13
N LEU A 107 13.00 11.82 -11.87
CA LEU A 107 13.61 11.41 -13.13
C LEU A 107 14.62 10.26 -12.93
N ARG A 108 15.43 10.33 -11.88
CA ARG A 108 16.34 9.21 -11.50
C ARG A 108 15.57 7.94 -11.20
N LEU A 109 14.50 8.03 -10.41
CA LEU A 109 13.65 6.89 -10.10
C LEU A 109 13.06 6.28 -11.37
N LEU A 110 12.58 7.11 -12.30
CA LEU A 110 12.10 6.66 -13.61
C LEU A 110 13.17 5.90 -14.38
N ILE A 111 14.40 6.43 -14.45
CA ILE A 111 15.52 5.77 -15.14
C ILE A 111 15.81 4.40 -14.50
N TYR A 112 15.92 4.33 -13.17
CA TYR A 112 16.14 3.06 -12.47
C TYR A 112 14.98 2.07 -12.68
N SER A 113 13.74 2.57 -12.78
CA SER A 113 12.57 1.73 -13.08
C SER A 113 12.62 1.17 -14.51
N LEU A 114 12.93 2.01 -15.50
CA LEU A 114 13.08 1.57 -16.89
C LEU A 114 14.22 0.55 -17.04
N LEU A 115 15.32 0.73 -16.33
CA LEU A 115 16.40 -0.27 -16.29
C LEU A 115 15.93 -1.59 -15.66
N GLY A 116 15.14 -1.56 -14.59
CA GLY A 116 14.58 -2.76 -13.96
C GLY A 116 13.63 -3.51 -14.91
N ILE A 117 12.73 -2.79 -15.57
CA ILE A 117 11.83 -3.35 -16.59
C ILE A 117 12.63 -3.91 -17.77
N GLY A 118 13.66 -3.18 -18.24
CA GLY A 118 14.54 -3.62 -19.31
C GLY A 118 15.31 -4.92 -18.98
N LEU A 119 15.78 -5.08 -17.74
CA LEU A 119 16.44 -6.31 -17.30
C LEU A 119 15.48 -7.52 -17.27
N SER A 120 14.21 -7.29 -17.07
CA SER A 120 13.18 -8.35 -17.11
C SER A 120 12.56 -8.56 -18.49
N ALA A 121 12.98 -7.82 -19.53
CA ALA A 121 12.36 -7.83 -20.84
C ALA A 121 12.32 -9.21 -21.48
N ILE A 122 13.32 -10.06 -21.24
CA ILE A 122 13.37 -11.43 -21.77
C ILE A 122 12.14 -12.27 -21.33
N TRP A 123 11.59 -11.97 -20.13
CA TRP A 123 10.39 -12.61 -19.59
C TRP A 123 9.12 -11.84 -19.96
N LEU A 124 9.19 -10.50 -20.00
CA LEU A 124 8.03 -9.66 -20.24
C LEU A 124 7.58 -9.67 -21.70
N LEU A 125 8.50 -9.77 -22.67
CA LEU A 125 8.15 -9.78 -24.09
C LEU A 125 7.24 -10.95 -24.47
N PRO A 126 7.55 -12.22 -24.15
CA PRO A 126 6.64 -13.33 -24.41
C PRO A 126 5.27 -13.16 -23.74
N VAL A 127 5.26 -12.67 -22.48
CA VAL A 127 4.00 -12.39 -21.76
C VAL A 127 3.18 -11.32 -22.48
N PHE A 128 3.83 -10.24 -22.92
CA PHE A 128 3.16 -9.16 -23.65
C PHE A 128 2.53 -9.68 -24.96
N TYR A 129 3.26 -10.46 -25.76
CA TYR A 129 2.70 -11.07 -26.97
C TYR A 129 1.52 -12.00 -26.67
N SER A 130 1.62 -12.82 -25.63
CA SER A 130 0.53 -13.69 -25.21
C SER A 130 -0.72 -12.92 -24.78
N LEU A 131 -0.55 -11.75 -24.15
CA LEU A 131 -1.66 -10.89 -23.75
C LEU A 131 -2.37 -10.22 -24.91
N LEU A 132 -1.67 -9.95 -26.03
CA LEU A 132 -2.29 -9.40 -27.25
C LEU A 132 -3.30 -10.36 -27.87
N ASP A 133 -3.08 -11.67 -27.73
CA ASP A 133 -3.96 -12.71 -28.25
C ASP A 133 -5.15 -13.03 -27.31
N THR A 134 -5.08 -12.59 -26.06
CA THR A 134 -6.18 -12.78 -25.10
C THR A 134 -7.28 -11.76 -25.34
N LYS A 135 -8.49 -12.23 -25.72
CA LYS A 135 -9.67 -11.37 -25.79
C LYS A 135 -9.97 -10.86 -24.38
N ALA A 136 -9.87 -9.55 -24.18
CA ALA A 136 -10.37 -8.94 -22.98
C ALA A 136 -11.84 -9.32 -22.79
N ALA A 137 -12.21 -9.87 -21.65
CA ALA A 137 -13.60 -10.07 -21.29
C ALA A 137 -14.25 -8.69 -21.14
N GLY A 138 -14.78 -8.17 -22.24
CA GLY A 138 -15.50 -6.90 -22.30
C GLY A 138 -16.84 -7.07 -21.63
N GLY A 139 -17.03 -6.50 -20.44
CA GLY A 139 -18.36 -6.29 -19.89
C GLY A 139 -19.03 -5.11 -20.59
N GLU A 140 -20.36 -5.14 -20.68
CA GLU A 140 -21.23 -4.11 -21.33
C GLU A 140 -21.21 -2.72 -20.63
N VAL A 141 -20.48 -2.55 -19.53
CA VAL A 141 -20.40 -1.28 -18.79
C VAL A 141 -19.33 -0.39 -19.39
N ASP A 142 -19.63 0.90 -19.56
CA ASP A 142 -18.65 1.92 -19.94
C ASP A 142 -17.36 1.72 -19.13
N PRO A 143 -16.26 1.35 -19.78
CA PRO A 143 -15.04 0.96 -19.08
C PRO A 143 -14.46 2.07 -18.20
N TRP A 144 -14.81 3.32 -18.45
CA TRP A 144 -14.27 4.48 -17.75
C TRP A 144 -15.31 5.24 -16.92
N ALA A 145 -16.51 4.67 -16.74
CA ALA A 145 -17.49 5.27 -15.84
C ALA A 145 -16.92 5.41 -14.42
N PHE A 146 -16.94 6.64 -13.90
CA PHE A 146 -16.52 6.92 -12.53
C PHE A 146 -17.64 6.56 -11.55
N THR A 147 -17.87 5.26 -11.39
CA THR A 147 -18.91 4.72 -10.52
C THR A 147 -18.29 4.06 -9.29
N PHE A 148 -18.89 4.31 -8.12
CA PHE A 148 -18.52 3.60 -6.90
C PHE A 148 -19.26 2.27 -6.85
N LEU A 149 -18.52 1.20 -6.60
CA LEU A 149 -19.05 -0.17 -6.49
C LEU A 149 -19.70 -0.41 -5.14
N TYR A 150 -19.22 0.29 -4.11
CA TYR A 150 -19.76 0.28 -2.76
C TYR A 150 -19.40 1.59 -2.04
N ASN A 151 -20.06 1.85 -0.92
CA ASN A 151 -19.71 2.99 -0.06
C ASN A 151 -18.31 2.78 0.56
N PRO A 152 -17.30 3.64 0.29
CA PRO A 152 -15.94 3.49 0.82
C PRO A 152 -15.85 3.43 2.34
N ILE A 153 -16.84 3.97 3.07
CA ILE A 153 -16.89 3.89 4.55
C ILE A 153 -16.94 2.45 5.03
N ARG A 154 -17.53 1.53 4.25
CA ARG A 154 -17.54 0.09 4.59
C ARG A 154 -16.16 -0.51 4.73
N LEU A 155 -15.12 0.10 4.16
CA LEU A 155 -13.73 -0.34 4.34
C LEU A 155 -13.26 -0.28 5.80
N LEU A 156 -13.89 0.55 6.64
CA LEU A 156 -13.57 0.61 8.08
C LEU A 156 -13.77 -0.72 8.79
N ILE A 157 -14.69 -1.56 8.30
CA ILE A 157 -14.94 -2.91 8.81
C ILE A 157 -13.64 -3.75 8.79
N LYS A 158 -12.85 -3.61 7.72
CA LYS A 158 -11.63 -4.40 7.50
C LYS A 158 -10.46 -4.09 8.45
N PHE A 159 -10.62 -3.12 9.36
CA PHE A 159 -9.67 -2.89 10.45
C PHE A 159 -9.90 -3.78 11.68
N PHE A 160 -10.97 -4.55 11.72
CA PHE A 160 -11.37 -5.31 12.91
C PHE A 160 -11.18 -6.82 12.71
N PRO A 161 -10.95 -7.58 13.81
CA PRO A 161 -10.84 -9.03 13.78
C PRO A 161 -12.09 -9.67 13.19
N GLY A 162 -11.94 -10.75 12.45
CA GLY A 162 -13.06 -11.47 11.82
C GLY A 162 -13.52 -10.88 10.48
N ALA A 163 -13.10 -9.68 10.11
CA ALA A 163 -13.49 -9.07 8.83
C ALA A 163 -12.72 -9.60 7.61
N ALA A 164 -11.63 -10.34 7.81
CA ALA A 164 -10.90 -10.97 6.71
C ALA A 164 -11.60 -12.28 6.31
N SER A 165 -11.97 -12.40 5.03
CA SER A 165 -12.66 -13.56 4.48
C SER A 165 -12.20 -13.86 3.05
N GLY A 166 -12.42 -15.08 2.57
CA GLY A 166 -12.18 -15.48 1.19
C GLY A 166 -13.30 -15.09 0.22
N GLU A 167 -14.37 -14.45 0.67
CA GLU A 167 -15.51 -14.07 -0.17
C GLU A 167 -15.12 -13.19 -1.35
N GLU A 168 -14.09 -12.34 -1.19
CA GLU A 168 -13.57 -11.48 -2.27
C GLU A 168 -13.06 -12.27 -3.49
N TRP A 169 -12.84 -13.58 -3.36
CA TRP A 169 -12.38 -14.39 -4.48
C TRP A 169 -13.49 -14.65 -5.50
N GLY A 170 -14.74 -14.69 -5.06
CA GLY A 170 -15.90 -15.01 -5.90
C GLY A 170 -16.96 -13.90 -5.97
N ASP A 171 -16.98 -12.98 -5.03
CA ASP A 171 -17.97 -11.90 -4.96
C ASP A 171 -17.31 -10.52 -5.14
N PHE A 172 -17.77 -9.81 -6.16
CA PHE A 172 -17.33 -8.45 -6.44
C PHE A 172 -17.81 -7.42 -5.38
N ASN A 173 -18.87 -7.73 -4.65
CA ASN A 173 -19.38 -6.86 -3.58
C ASN A 173 -18.66 -7.08 -2.25
N ALA A 174 -17.82 -8.11 -2.14
CA ALA A 174 -16.96 -8.29 -0.99
C ALA A 174 -15.93 -7.17 -0.89
N LEU A 175 -15.39 -6.96 0.32
CA LEU A 175 -14.44 -5.87 0.57
C LEU A 175 -12.99 -6.39 0.57
N PRO A 176 -12.02 -5.57 0.10
CA PRO A 176 -10.61 -5.95 0.07
C PRO A 176 -10.05 -6.29 1.45
N ASN A 177 -9.23 -7.31 1.55
CA ASN A 177 -8.56 -7.70 2.79
C ASN A 177 -7.24 -6.93 2.98
N PHE A 178 -7.19 -6.03 3.95
CA PHE A 178 -5.98 -5.29 4.33
C PHE A 178 -5.77 -5.22 5.85
N TYR A 179 -6.42 -6.09 6.60
CA TYR A 179 -6.33 -6.10 8.07
C TYR A 179 -4.86 -6.11 8.54
N VAL A 180 -4.52 -5.16 9.39
CA VAL A 180 -3.19 -5.00 10.00
C VAL A 180 -3.29 -4.88 11.52
N GLY A 181 -4.27 -5.55 12.11
CA GLY A 181 -4.56 -5.47 13.53
C GLY A 181 -5.23 -4.15 13.94
N VAL A 182 -5.89 -4.17 15.09
CA VAL A 182 -6.49 -2.96 15.70
C VAL A 182 -5.43 -1.87 15.93
N LEU A 183 -4.16 -2.25 16.13
CA LEU A 183 -3.05 -1.32 16.24
C LEU A 183 -2.88 -0.47 14.98
N GLY A 184 -3.14 -1.03 13.79
CA GLY A 184 -3.13 -0.29 12.53
C GLY A 184 -4.18 0.82 12.51
N PHE A 185 -5.39 0.56 12.97
CA PHE A 185 -6.45 1.57 13.10
C PHE A 185 -6.06 2.67 14.10
N ILE A 186 -5.64 2.26 15.31
CA ILE A 186 -5.20 3.19 16.37
C ILE A 186 -4.06 4.08 15.87
N GLY A 187 -3.07 3.48 15.20
CA GLY A 187 -1.91 4.21 14.70
C GLY A 187 -2.27 5.17 13.56
N LEU A 188 -3.10 4.75 12.63
CA LEU A 188 -3.58 5.58 11.52
C LEU A 188 -4.34 6.81 12.02
N PHE A 189 -5.30 6.61 12.93
CA PHE A 189 -6.04 7.70 13.56
C PHE A 189 -5.08 8.69 14.25
N ASN A 190 -4.19 8.16 15.09
CA ASN A 190 -3.23 9.00 15.82
C ASN A 190 -2.20 9.67 14.91
N PHE A 191 -1.90 9.14 13.73
CA PHE A 191 -1.04 9.82 12.76
C PHE A 191 -1.61 11.19 12.38
N PHE A 192 -2.91 11.27 12.13
CA PHE A 192 -3.55 12.53 11.74
C PHE A 192 -3.73 13.50 12.91
N PHE A 193 -3.92 13.02 14.13
CA PHE A 193 -4.19 13.87 15.30
C PHE A 193 -2.94 14.27 16.08
N THR A 194 -1.81 13.57 15.91
CA THR A 194 -0.56 13.89 16.62
C THR A 194 0.03 15.25 16.19
N LYS A 195 0.09 16.21 17.10
CA LYS A 195 0.59 17.58 16.83
C LYS A 195 2.07 17.62 16.37
N ARG A 196 2.89 16.66 16.80
CA ARG A 196 4.32 16.57 16.45
C ARG A 196 4.59 15.99 15.05
N ILE A 197 3.57 15.59 14.32
CA ILE A 197 3.69 15.19 12.91
C ILE A 197 3.37 16.40 12.04
N ALA A 198 4.29 16.75 11.16
CA ALA A 198 4.18 17.94 10.30
C ALA A 198 2.94 17.84 9.38
N LEU A 199 2.22 18.95 9.21
CA LEU A 199 0.98 19.01 8.41
C LEU A 199 1.17 18.45 6.99
N ARG A 200 2.31 18.75 6.33
CA ARG A 200 2.61 18.22 5.00
C ARG A 200 2.64 16.69 4.95
N LYS A 201 3.17 16.02 6.02
CA LYS A 201 3.16 14.56 6.12
C LYS A 201 1.74 14.02 6.25
N LYS A 202 0.88 14.72 6.98
CA LYS A 202 -0.52 14.37 7.12
C LYS A 202 -1.27 14.53 5.80
N ILE A 203 -1.08 15.66 5.12
CA ILE A 203 -1.71 15.91 3.81
C ILE A 203 -1.25 14.87 2.79
N SER A 204 0.05 14.64 2.65
CA SER A 204 0.57 13.66 1.70
C SER A 204 0.11 12.23 2.02
N GLY A 205 0.06 11.85 3.30
CA GLY A 205 -0.48 10.56 3.74
C GLY A 205 -1.98 10.43 3.44
N PHE A 206 -2.76 11.49 3.66
CA PHE A 206 -4.18 11.52 3.34
C PHE A 206 -4.44 11.36 1.83
N LEU A 207 -3.69 12.08 0.99
CA LEU A 207 -3.79 11.95 -0.48
C LEU A 207 -3.47 10.54 -0.96
N LEU A 208 -2.41 9.92 -0.40
CA LEU A 208 -2.07 8.53 -0.72
C LEU A 208 -3.19 7.56 -0.31
N LEU A 209 -3.80 7.77 0.87
CA LEU A 209 -4.91 6.93 1.32
C LEU A 209 -6.17 7.10 0.45
N ILE A 210 -6.53 8.33 0.08
CA ILE A 210 -7.65 8.58 -0.85
C ILE A 210 -7.41 7.84 -2.16
N PHE A 211 -6.21 7.95 -2.73
CA PHE A 211 -5.87 7.27 -3.96
C PHE A 211 -6.04 5.75 -3.84
N LEU A 212 -5.55 5.14 -2.75
CA LEU A 212 -5.69 3.71 -2.53
C LEU A 212 -7.15 3.30 -2.25
N VAL A 213 -7.93 4.10 -1.53
CA VAL A 213 -9.36 3.85 -1.30
C VAL A 213 -10.13 3.88 -2.63
N LEU A 214 -9.82 4.84 -3.52
CA LEU A 214 -10.40 4.88 -4.86
C LEU A 214 -10.01 3.65 -5.69
N ALA A 215 -8.77 3.16 -5.54
CA ALA A 215 -8.27 1.96 -6.22
C ALA A 215 -9.10 0.69 -5.95
N PHE A 216 -9.86 0.67 -4.84
CA PHE A 216 -10.71 -0.48 -4.48
C PHE A 216 -12.20 -0.22 -4.67
N SER A 217 -12.64 1.02 -4.59
CA SER A 217 -14.05 1.37 -4.55
C SER A 217 -14.61 1.92 -5.85
N ASN A 218 -13.74 2.33 -6.78
CA ASN A 218 -14.16 2.95 -8.04
C ASN A 218 -13.87 2.03 -9.24
N ALA A 219 -14.85 1.84 -10.12
CA ALA A 219 -14.75 0.91 -11.26
C ALA A 219 -13.62 1.27 -12.25
N ALA A 220 -13.48 2.55 -12.61
CA ALA A 220 -12.41 3.00 -13.50
C ALA A 220 -11.02 2.81 -12.87
N ALA A 221 -10.90 3.09 -11.57
CA ALA A 221 -9.66 2.87 -10.83
C ALA A 221 -9.31 1.39 -10.76
N ILE A 222 -10.25 0.50 -10.47
CA ILE A 222 -10.01 -0.96 -10.47
C ILE A 222 -9.49 -1.41 -11.84
N ARG A 223 -10.10 -0.98 -12.93
CA ARG A 223 -9.62 -1.31 -14.28
C ARG A 223 -8.19 -0.81 -14.52
N PHE A 224 -7.89 0.43 -14.12
CA PHE A 224 -6.54 0.98 -14.24
C PHE A 224 -5.49 0.11 -13.52
N TRP A 225 -5.80 -0.34 -12.30
CA TRP A 225 -4.94 -1.24 -11.54
C TRP A 225 -4.83 -2.66 -12.14
N HIS A 226 -5.77 -3.04 -13.00
CA HIS A 226 -5.86 -4.37 -13.61
C HIS A 226 -5.59 -4.33 -15.13
N MET A 227 -4.69 -3.44 -15.58
CA MET A 227 -4.27 -3.30 -16.99
C MET A 227 -5.42 -2.99 -17.95
N GLY A 228 -6.41 -2.22 -17.52
CA GLY A 228 -7.57 -1.82 -18.33
C GLY A 228 -8.73 -2.82 -18.33
N GLN A 229 -8.60 -3.94 -17.63
CA GLN A 229 -9.63 -5.00 -17.58
C GLN A 229 -10.33 -5.05 -16.22
N MET A 230 -11.60 -5.46 -16.20
CA MET A 230 -12.23 -5.86 -14.94
C MET A 230 -11.75 -7.27 -14.57
N PRO A 231 -11.26 -7.46 -13.33
CA PRO A 231 -10.82 -8.77 -12.89
C PRO A 231 -12.01 -9.75 -12.82
N VAL A 232 -11.77 -10.99 -13.18
CA VAL A 232 -12.70 -12.09 -12.98
C VAL A 232 -12.17 -12.94 -11.83
N GLY A 233 -12.87 -12.93 -10.70
CA GLY A 233 -12.39 -13.52 -9.44
C GLY A 233 -11.17 -12.77 -8.84
N PHE A 234 -10.94 -12.95 -7.56
CA PHE A 234 -9.86 -12.24 -6.84
C PHE A 234 -9.82 -10.73 -7.14
N TYR A 235 -10.97 -10.07 -6.97
CA TYR A 235 -11.22 -8.72 -7.46
C TYR A 235 -10.28 -7.66 -6.91
N TYR A 236 -9.77 -7.83 -5.70
CA TYR A 236 -8.95 -6.84 -4.98
C TYR A 236 -7.49 -7.27 -4.85
N ARG A 237 -6.91 -7.74 -5.98
CA ARG A 237 -5.52 -8.22 -6.02
C ARG A 237 -4.48 -7.17 -5.63
N ASN A 238 -4.83 -5.89 -5.66
CA ASN A 238 -3.99 -4.76 -5.25
C ASN A 238 -4.14 -4.39 -3.76
N ALA A 239 -5.01 -5.07 -2.99
CA ALA A 239 -5.28 -4.72 -1.58
C ALA A 239 -4.06 -4.82 -0.66
N TRP A 240 -3.10 -5.69 -0.98
CA TRP A 240 -1.84 -5.82 -0.23
C TRP A 240 -1.03 -4.54 -0.14
N LEU A 241 -1.22 -3.59 -1.07
CA LEU A 241 -0.51 -2.31 -1.09
C LEU A 241 -0.97 -1.35 0.02
N LEU A 242 -2.16 -1.56 0.57
CA LEU A 242 -2.70 -0.72 1.63
C LEU A 242 -2.06 -1.05 3.00
N SER A 243 -1.79 -2.32 3.25
CA SER A 243 -1.19 -2.79 4.52
C SER A 243 0.13 -2.10 4.86
N PRO A 244 1.14 -2.00 3.97
CA PRO A 244 2.38 -1.31 4.28
C PRO A 244 2.18 0.19 4.51
N VAL A 245 1.25 0.84 3.82
CA VAL A 245 0.96 2.26 4.04
C VAL A 245 0.42 2.49 5.45
N PHE A 246 -0.58 1.71 5.87
CA PHE A 246 -1.10 1.79 7.23
C PHE A 246 -0.01 1.57 8.28
N LEU A 247 0.87 0.59 8.06
CA LEU A 247 1.95 0.28 8.99
C LEU A 247 3.04 1.36 9.03
N ILE A 248 3.37 1.98 7.89
CA ILE A 248 4.30 3.12 7.83
C ILE A 248 3.74 4.32 8.59
N LEU A 249 2.46 4.67 8.39
CA LEU A 249 1.81 5.77 9.10
C LEU A 249 1.67 5.47 10.59
N THR A 250 1.29 4.24 10.93
CA THR A 250 1.21 3.74 12.32
C THR A 250 2.57 3.82 13.02
N TYR A 251 3.64 3.37 12.37
CA TYR A 251 4.99 3.45 12.93
C TYR A 251 5.39 4.90 13.24
N GLN A 252 5.12 5.83 12.32
CA GLN A 252 5.40 7.26 12.52
C GLN A 252 4.59 7.85 13.69
N ALA A 253 3.34 7.42 13.88
CA ALA A 253 2.51 7.84 15.01
C ALA A 253 3.03 7.30 16.34
N LEU A 254 3.34 6.00 16.40
CA LEU A 254 3.82 5.32 17.61
C LEU A 254 5.20 5.81 18.05
N GLN A 255 6.06 6.23 17.13
CA GLN A 255 7.31 6.92 17.50
C GLN A 255 7.07 8.22 18.28
N LYS A 256 5.88 8.79 18.19
CA LYS A 256 5.47 10.04 18.87
C LYS A 256 4.44 9.80 19.97
N VAL A 257 4.23 8.56 20.42
CA VAL A 257 3.22 8.18 21.42
C VAL A 257 3.30 9.00 22.70
N LYS A 258 4.51 9.34 23.17
CA LYS A 258 4.73 10.20 24.34
C LYS A 258 4.12 11.63 24.19
N SER A 259 3.76 12.02 22.97
CA SER A 259 3.14 13.32 22.69
C SER A 259 1.62 13.27 22.55
N TRP A 260 1.04 12.10 22.70
CA TRP A 260 -0.42 11.95 22.63
C TRP A 260 -1.08 12.50 23.90
N SER A 261 -2.15 13.26 23.72
CA SER A 261 -2.95 13.74 24.85
C SER A 261 -3.85 12.63 25.38
N ARG A 262 -4.25 12.74 26.66
CA ARG A 262 -5.24 11.82 27.24
C ARG A 262 -6.55 11.79 26.46
N LEU A 263 -7.02 12.99 26.05
CA LEU A 263 -8.24 13.09 25.22
C LEU A 263 -8.09 12.37 23.87
N GLN A 264 -6.94 12.51 23.23
CA GLN A 264 -6.64 11.80 21.97
C GLN A 264 -6.68 10.28 22.16
N MET A 265 -6.11 9.76 23.24
CA MET A 265 -6.15 8.31 23.54
C MET A 265 -7.57 7.83 23.79
N ILE A 266 -8.34 8.58 24.60
CA ILE A 266 -9.74 8.25 24.88
C ILE A 266 -10.57 8.28 23.59
N ALA A 267 -10.43 9.34 22.78
CA ALA A 267 -11.14 9.46 21.51
C ALA A 267 -10.82 8.31 20.55
N THR A 268 -9.56 7.89 20.48
CA THR A 268 -9.14 6.75 19.65
C THR A 268 -9.78 5.44 20.15
N PHE A 269 -9.80 5.23 21.44
CA PHE A 269 -10.43 4.05 22.06
C PHE A 269 -11.93 4.02 21.83
N VAL A 270 -12.62 5.15 22.05
CA VAL A 270 -14.06 5.27 21.81
C VAL A 270 -14.40 5.03 20.35
N LEU A 271 -13.63 5.61 19.42
CA LEU A 271 -13.83 5.37 17.98
C LEU A 271 -13.60 3.91 17.59
N ALA A 272 -12.61 3.25 18.18
CA ALA A 272 -12.38 1.82 17.96
C ALA A 272 -13.56 0.98 18.47
N LEU A 273 -14.13 1.32 19.64
CA LEU A 273 -15.32 0.66 20.17
C LEU A 273 -16.53 0.90 19.27
N LEU A 274 -16.81 2.16 18.91
CA LEU A 274 -17.95 2.51 18.04
C LEU A 274 -17.87 1.84 16.68
N ALA A 275 -16.67 1.81 16.08
CA ALA A 275 -16.45 1.12 14.83
C ALA A 275 -16.65 -0.41 14.97
N ASN A 276 -16.24 -0.99 16.11
CA ASN A 276 -16.47 -2.40 16.39
C ASN A 276 -17.98 -2.70 16.52
N VAL A 277 -18.73 -1.87 17.26
CA VAL A 277 -20.20 -2.01 17.41
C VAL A 277 -20.93 -1.82 16.08
N TYR A 278 -20.41 -0.96 15.18
CA TYR A 278 -20.99 -0.76 13.85
C TYR A 278 -20.78 -1.99 12.93
N VAL A 279 -19.74 -2.76 13.20
CA VAL A 279 -19.33 -3.93 12.40
C VAL A 279 -20.10 -5.19 12.78
N TYR A 280 -20.45 -5.34 14.05
CA TYR A 280 -21.17 -6.50 14.62
C TYR A 280 -22.59 -6.11 15.05
#